data_6b1bbb607b41075eb1c4cf1c1b453f66
#
_entry.id   6b1bbb607b41075eb1c4cf1c1b453f66
#
_cell.length_a   1.000
_cell.length_b   1.000
_cell.length_c   1.000
_cell.angle_alpha   90.00
_cell.angle_beta   90.00
_cell.angle_gamma   90.00
#
_symmetry.space_group_name_H-M   'P 1'
#
loop_
_entity.id
_entity.type
_entity.pdbx_description
1 polymer ?
#
loop_
_entity_poly.entity_id
_entity_poly.type
_entity_poly.pdbx_seq_one_letter_code
_entity_poly.pdbx_strand_id
1 'polypeptide(L)'
;MKLLAIAVVAHDANAAYFDGDRVHYVKFERPRQEKRFSFQSPPDWYAETEAVFGIDVSQVDHIAVTFDPSALPASVRRHLSPDALRRLASGQSLAEPLSPEICAYLRAPSATWLSHHFCHALSGWMVEPEPIALRIVIDGLGDGRPWSVYRGSKTIAAGDIRNGSIGWGIREAGKTLGIKAAHFNDIAGKVMGVQAYGRIDEGYLDALRELEFDRLDEIWSLQGWLRWKHDPTIARLTLLDWVATVHHRTAEWLIEFFSSHALPSEPVVYSGGVAQNVIWNSALRSRFPNLFIAPHCSDEGLSLGGLEWLRQRHALPPLSFAAFPFAQADTDVPAPSDDTVEEVAQLLAAGKVVGWYQGHGEIGPRALGHRSILMDPRLADGRARIDRIKRREPFRPYGASVLTEDFGRYFEGASDPFMLYSCKVAGQPLPAIRHIDGSCRVQRVEGSPRPLRALLERFRALTGCSVLLNTSLNVAGKPLAAHPNHAMQLFSESPLDALCVGDTVHRR
;
A
#
# COMPACT_ATOMS: atom_id res chain seq x y z
N MET A 1 -25.13 -3.81 -16.00
CA MET A 1 -25.33 -3.50 -14.56
C MET A 1 -24.20 -2.60 -14.12
N LYS A 2 -24.51 -1.47 -13.51
CA LYS A 2 -23.55 -0.49 -13.00
C LYS A 2 -23.42 -0.63 -11.48
N LEU A 3 -22.20 -0.74 -10.98
CA LEU A 3 -21.93 -0.96 -9.57
C LEU A 3 -21.01 0.14 -9.04
N LEU A 4 -21.25 0.62 -7.84
CA LEU A 4 -20.41 1.60 -7.17
C LEU A 4 -20.06 1.14 -5.75
N ALA A 5 -18.80 1.23 -5.39
CA ALA A 5 -18.36 1.05 -4.02
C ALA A 5 -17.56 2.27 -3.57
N ILE A 6 -17.86 2.77 -2.37
CA ILE A 6 -17.21 3.93 -1.78
C ILE A 6 -16.68 3.57 -0.40
N ALA A 7 -15.42 3.90 -0.14
CA ALA A 7 -14.81 3.75 1.17
C ALA A 7 -14.46 5.13 1.75
N VAL A 8 -15.07 5.46 2.87
CA VAL A 8 -14.83 6.69 3.61
C VAL A 8 -14.57 6.37 5.07
N VAL A 9 -13.34 6.07 5.33
CA VAL A 9 -12.78 5.86 6.65
C VAL A 9 -11.97 7.09 7.08
N ALA A 10 -11.34 7.05 8.22
CA ALA A 10 -10.62 8.21 8.79
C ALA A 10 -9.50 8.77 7.87
N HIS A 11 -9.08 8.02 6.85
CA HIS A 11 -8.05 8.39 5.87
C HIS A 11 -8.16 7.55 4.60
N ASP A 12 -7.47 7.95 3.54
CA ASP A 12 -7.37 7.18 2.28
C ASP A 12 -8.73 6.94 1.57
N ALA A 13 -9.64 7.92 1.62
CA ALA A 13 -10.93 7.85 0.92
C ALA A 13 -10.76 7.45 -0.55
N ASN A 14 -11.57 6.48 -1.00
CA ASN A 14 -11.50 5.93 -2.34
C ASN A 14 -12.86 5.45 -2.86
N ALA A 15 -12.98 5.35 -4.18
CA ALA A 15 -14.16 4.81 -4.83
C ALA A 15 -13.78 3.92 -6.00
N ALA A 16 -14.61 2.92 -6.27
CA ALA A 16 -14.49 2.02 -7.41
C ALA A 16 -15.86 1.89 -8.10
N TYR A 17 -15.86 2.05 -9.40
CA TYR A 17 -17.06 2.03 -10.23
C TYR A 17 -16.91 1.04 -11.36
N PHE A 18 -17.88 0.16 -11.54
CA PHE A 18 -18.02 -0.73 -12.69
C PHE A 18 -19.12 -0.21 -13.59
N ASP A 19 -18.77 0.16 -14.82
CA ASP A 19 -19.67 0.79 -15.79
C ASP A 19 -20.53 -0.22 -16.59
N GLY A 20 -20.30 -1.52 -16.37
CA GLY A 20 -20.90 -2.64 -17.09
C GLY A 20 -19.91 -3.36 -18.02
N ASP A 21 -18.71 -2.79 -18.22
CA ASP A 21 -17.62 -3.31 -19.05
C ASP A 21 -16.32 -3.44 -18.24
N ARG A 22 -15.89 -2.36 -17.57
CA ARG A 22 -14.63 -2.28 -16.86
C ARG A 22 -14.74 -1.53 -15.54
N VAL A 23 -13.71 -1.71 -14.70
CA VAL A 23 -13.57 -1.05 -13.42
C VAL A 23 -12.78 0.25 -13.56
N HIS A 24 -13.33 1.32 -12.99
CA HIS A 24 -12.70 2.61 -12.75
C HIS A 24 -12.42 2.76 -11.25
N TYR A 25 -11.31 3.37 -10.91
CA TYR A 25 -10.91 3.53 -9.50
C TYR A 25 -10.34 4.92 -9.25
N VAL A 26 -10.66 5.49 -8.09
CA VAL A 26 -10.05 6.73 -7.61
C VAL A 26 -9.65 6.63 -6.15
N LYS A 27 -8.43 7.06 -5.84
CA LYS A 27 -7.99 7.44 -4.49
C LYS A 27 -8.00 8.97 -4.43
N PHE A 28 -8.91 9.54 -3.64
CA PHE A 28 -9.18 10.99 -3.66
C PHE A 28 -8.01 11.86 -3.20
N GLU A 29 -7.06 11.33 -2.42
CA GLU A 29 -5.84 12.09 -2.08
C GLU A 29 -5.09 12.61 -3.32
N ARG A 30 -5.18 11.89 -4.47
CA ARG A 30 -4.44 12.23 -5.68
C ARG A 30 -5.01 13.45 -6.42
N PRO A 31 -6.29 13.50 -6.82
CA PRO A 31 -6.84 14.70 -7.42
C PRO A 31 -6.82 15.89 -6.46
N ARG A 32 -7.03 15.67 -5.15
CA ARG A 32 -6.97 16.69 -4.11
C ARG A 32 -5.57 17.16 -3.77
N GLN A 33 -4.53 16.42 -4.10
CA GLN A 33 -3.15 16.67 -3.69
C GLN A 33 -3.00 16.82 -2.16
N GLU A 34 -3.86 16.15 -1.41
CA GLU A 34 -3.89 16.08 0.04
C GLU A 34 -3.68 14.65 0.50
N LYS A 35 -2.51 14.37 1.08
CA LYS A 35 -2.14 13.02 1.49
C LYS A 35 -3.01 12.52 2.63
N ARG A 36 -3.44 11.26 2.56
CA ARG A 36 -4.34 10.64 3.53
C ARG A 36 -5.70 11.33 3.62
N PHE A 37 -6.14 11.91 2.50
CA PHE A 37 -7.40 12.60 2.41
C PHE A 37 -8.58 11.72 2.85
N SER A 38 -9.50 12.31 3.61
CA SER A 38 -10.84 11.77 3.87
C SER A 38 -11.86 12.90 3.84
N PHE A 39 -13.09 12.54 3.52
CA PHE A 39 -14.19 13.50 3.46
C PHE A 39 -14.70 13.86 4.85
N GLN A 40 -15.07 15.13 5.01
CA GLN A 40 -15.69 15.61 6.25
C GLN A 40 -17.21 15.40 6.26
N SER A 41 -17.82 15.20 5.09
CA SER A 41 -19.26 15.12 4.91
C SER A 41 -19.62 14.11 3.81
N PRO A 42 -20.59 13.20 4.04
CA PRO A 42 -21.03 12.27 3.00
C PRO A 42 -21.59 12.90 1.72
N PRO A 43 -22.30 14.02 1.69
CA PRO A 43 -22.70 14.66 0.44
C PRO A 43 -21.53 14.97 -0.49
N ASP A 44 -20.35 15.28 0.07
CA ASP A 44 -19.16 15.56 -0.73
C ASP A 44 -18.62 14.29 -1.40
N TRP A 45 -18.85 13.11 -0.81
CA TRP A 45 -18.39 11.84 -1.41
C TRP A 45 -19.02 11.61 -2.78
N TYR A 46 -20.35 11.83 -2.85
CA TYR A 46 -21.10 11.60 -4.07
C TYR A 46 -20.75 12.64 -5.13
N ALA A 47 -20.78 13.91 -4.76
CA ALA A 47 -20.46 14.99 -5.68
C ALA A 47 -19.07 14.81 -6.33
N GLU A 48 -18.08 14.41 -5.55
CA GLU A 48 -16.74 14.17 -6.11
C GLU A 48 -16.64 12.85 -6.87
N THR A 49 -17.31 11.81 -6.43
CA THR A 49 -17.37 10.54 -7.17
C THR A 49 -18.05 10.74 -8.51
N GLU A 50 -19.16 11.49 -8.54
CA GLU A 50 -19.86 11.87 -9.77
C GLU A 50 -18.95 12.68 -10.70
N ALA A 51 -18.25 13.67 -10.16
CA ALA A 51 -17.34 14.51 -10.94
C ALA A 51 -16.15 13.73 -11.53
N VAL A 52 -15.55 12.83 -10.74
CA VAL A 52 -14.37 12.06 -11.18
C VAL A 52 -14.73 11.00 -12.21
N PHE A 53 -15.85 10.30 -12.05
CA PHE A 53 -16.25 9.23 -12.97
C PHE A 53 -17.19 9.72 -14.09
N GLY A 54 -17.66 10.97 -14.04
CA GLY A 54 -18.61 11.50 -15.01
C GLY A 54 -19.96 10.78 -14.98
N ILE A 55 -20.44 10.41 -13.79
CA ILE A 55 -21.67 9.64 -13.59
C ILE A 55 -22.70 10.41 -12.78
N ASP A 56 -23.94 9.97 -12.85
CA ASP A 56 -25.02 10.30 -11.92
C ASP A 56 -25.23 9.07 -11.01
N VAL A 57 -24.97 9.20 -9.71
CA VAL A 57 -25.08 8.11 -8.73
C VAL A 57 -26.51 7.55 -8.67
N SER A 58 -27.52 8.36 -8.97
CA SER A 58 -28.93 7.90 -9.04
C SER A 58 -29.19 6.87 -10.15
N GLN A 59 -28.28 6.78 -11.15
CA GLN A 59 -28.31 5.84 -12.26
C GLN A 59 -27.46 4.58 -12.04
N VAL A 60 -26.89 4.41 -10.84
CA VAL A 60 -26.14 3.23 -10.46
C VAL A 60 -27.09 2.18 -9.90
N ASP A 61 -26.99 0.94 -10.37
CA ASP A 61 -27.92 -0.13 -9.99
C ASP A 61 -27.75 -0.55 -8.52
N HIS A 62 -26.49 -0.68 -8.04
CA HIS A 62 -26.19 -1.10 -6.67
C HIS A 62 -24.98 -0.37 -6.10
N ILE A 63 -25.08 -0.03 -4.82
CA ILE A 63 -24.04 0.73 -4.10
C ILE A 63 -23.65 -0.01 -2.82
N ALA A 64 -22.33 -0.15 -2.62
CA ALA A 64 -21.73 -0.58 -1.37
C ALA A 64 -20.95 0.57 -0.73
N VAL A 65 -21.04 0.69 0.60
CA VAL A 65 -20.34 1.76 1.34
C VAL A 65 -19.60 1.17 2.53
N THR A 66 -18.35 1.56 2.71
CA THR A 66 -17.57 1.28 3.91
C THR A 66 -17.22 2.61 4.56
N PHE A 67 -17.68 2.84 5.80
CA PHE A 67 -17.46 4.11 6.50
C PHE A 67 -17.37 3.91 8.01
N ASP A 68 -16.69 4.84 8.67
CA ASP A 68 -16.77 4.97 10.12
C ASP A 68 -18.11 5.67 10.46
N PRO A 69 -18.95 5.10 11.34
CA PRO A 69 -20.19 5.75 11.76
C PRO A 69 -20.03 7.18 12.27
N SER A 70 -18.87 7.53 12.81
CA SER A 70 -18.58 8.90 13.27
C SER A 70 -18.51 9.93 12.13
N ALA A 71 -18.31 9.48 10.89
CA ALA A 71 -18.34 10.34 9.69
C ALA A 71 -19.75 10.86 9.37
N LEU A 72 -20.82 10.23 9.88
CA LEU A 72 -22.17 10.69 9.70
C LEU A 72 -22.55 11.78 10.73
N PRO A 73 -23.25 12.85 10.32
CA PRO A 73 -23.85 13.80 11.26
C PRO A 73 -24.75 13.12 12.29
N ALA A 74 -24.79 13.63 13.50
CA ALA A 74 -25.61 13.04 14.58
C ALA A 74 -27.09 12.85 14.18
N SER A 75 -27.66 13.79 13.39
CA SER A 75 -29.02 13.74 12.87
C SER A 75 -29.26 12.57 11.91
N VAL A 76 -28.23 12.10 11.20
CA VAL A 76 -28.31 10.96 10.27
C VAL A 76 -27.90 9.68 10.98
N ARG A 77 -26.85 9.74 11.80
CA ARG A 77 -26.32 8.61 12.56
C ARG A 77 -27.37 7.93 13.46
N ARG A 78 -28.33 8.69 13.99
CA ARG A 78 -29.44 8.13 14.78
C ARG A 78 -30.29 7.09 14.02
N HIS A 79 -30.25 7.08 12.69
CA HIS A 79 -30.93 6.11 11.83
C HIS A 79 -30.11 4.83 11.58
N LEU A 80 -28.85 4.78 12.04
CA LEU A 80 -28.11 3.53 12.09
C LEU A 80 -28.70 2.65 13.19
N SER A 81 -29.06 1.44 12.81
CA SER A 81 -29.52 0.44 13.78
C SER A 81 -28.39 0.11 14.77
N PRO A 82 -28.58 0.27 16.09
CA PRO A 82 -27.59 -0.16 17.08
C PRO A 82 -27.24 -1.66 16.97
N ASP A 83 -28.20 -2.48 16.52
CA ASP A 83 -27.96 -3.90 16.27
C ASP A 83 -27.10 -4.14 15.05
N ALA A 84 -27.31 -3.41 13.96
CA ALA A 84 -26.44 -3.47 12.77
C ALA A 84 -25.00 -3.08 13.13
N LEU A 85 -24.81 -1.99 13.89
CA LEU A 85 -23.51 -1.57 14.42
C LEU A 85 -22.82 -2.70 15.21
N ARG A 86 -23.56 -3.32 16.14
CA ARG A 86 -23.02 -4.43 16.95
C ARG A 86 -22.68 -5.64 16.09
N ARG A 87 -23.54 -6.02 15.14
CA ARG A 87 -23.29 -7.17 14.26
C ARG A 87 -22.07 -6.96 13.38
N LEU A 88 -21.89 -5.78 12.78
CA LEU A 88 -20.71 -5.46 11.99
C LEU A 88 -19.44 -5.45 12.86
N ALA A 89 -19.47 -4.76 14.00
CA ALA A 89 -18.33 -4.68 14.91
C ALA A 89 -17.96 -6.05 15.51
N SER A 90 -18.93 -6.93 15.80
CA SER A 90 -18.67 -8.28 16.29
C SER A 90 -18.33 -9.30 15.18
N GLY A 91 -18.55 -8.94 13.90
CA GLY A 91 -18.42 -9.83 12.74
C GLY A 91 -19.50 -10.89 12.62
N GLN A 92 -20.60 -10.73 13.35
CA GLN A 92 -21.80 -11.53 13.15
C GLN A 92 -22.47 -11.23 11.81
N SER A 93 -22.27 -10.02 11.29
CA SER A 93 -22.65 -9.64 9.93
C SER A 93 -21.46 -9.02 9.21
N LEU A 94 -21.36 -9.24 7.91
CA LEU A 94 -20.34 -8.65 7.03
C LEU A 94 -20.92 -7.55 6.14
N ALA A 95 -22.26 -7.49 6.05
CA ALA A 95 -23.00 -6.54 5.22
C ALA A 95 -24.37 -6.24 5.84
N GLU A 96 -24.73 -4.97 5.94
CA GLU A 96 -26.00 -4.51 6.48
C GLU A 96 -26.67 -3.52 5.52
N PRO A 97 -27.93 -3.72 5.12
CA PRO A 97 -28.67 -2.73 4.34
C PRO A 97 -28.77 -1.41 5.12
N LEU A 98 -28.55 -0.30 4.45
CA LEU A 98 -28.77 1.02 5.04
C LEU A 98 -30.26 1.38 5.04
N SER A 99 -30.69 2.13 6.06
CA SER A 99 -32.07 2.60 6.15
C SER A 99 -32.42 3.58 5.03
N PRO A 100 -33.72 3.73 4.66
CA PRO A 100 -34.15 4.70 3.65
C PRO A 100 -33.68 6.12 3.93
N GLU A 101 -33.66 6.54 5.24
CA GLU A 101 -33.25 7.87 5.64
C GLU A 101 -31.75 8.10 5.38
N ILE A 102 -30.91 7.08 5.61
CA ILE A 102 -29.47 7.15 5.31
C ILE A 102 -29.28 7.13 3.80
N CYS A 103 -29.97 6.26 3.06
CA CYS A 103 -29.92 6.23 1.61
C CYS A 103 -30.33 7.57 0.99
N ALA A 104 -31.40 8.20 1.49
CA ALA A 104 -31.83 9.53 1.05
C ALA A 104 -30.76 10.60 1.31
N TYR A 105 -30.11 10.56 2.49
CA TYR A 105 -29.00 11.45 2.80
C TYR A 105 -27.80 11.24 1.87
N LEU A 106 -27.52 9.99 1.54
CA LEU A 106 -26.47 9.59 0.61
C LEU A 106 -26.87 9.75 -0.87
N ARG A 107 -28.08 10.23 -1.19
CA ARG A 107 -28.65 10.30 -2.54
C ARG A 107 -28.60 8.99 -3.32
N ALA A 108 -28.57 7.86 -2.62
CA ALA A 108 -28.49 6.53 -3.19
C ALA A 108 -29.88 5.89 -3.26
N PRO A 109 -30.27 5.21 -4.36
CA PRO A 109 -31.56 4.50 -4.42
C PRO A 109 -31.63 3.37 -3.39
N SER A 110 -30.52 2.67 -3.18
CA SER A 110 -30.27 1.73 -2.10
C SER A 110 -28.78 1.59 -1.87
N ALA A 111 -28.37 1.33 -0.64
CA ALA A 111 -26.96 1.09 -0.34
C ALA A 111 -26.80 0.03 0.76
N THR A 112 -25.68 -0.70 0.71
CA THR A 112 -25.32 -1.68 1.72
C THR A 112 -24.02 -1.26 2.40
N TRP A 113 -24.05 -1.22 3.74
CA TRP A 113 -22.86 -0.96 4.54
C TRP A 113 -22.07 -2.25 4.74
N LEU A 114 -20.79 -2.23 4.41
CA LEU A 114 -19.90 -3.38 4.51
C LEU A 114 -18.90 -3.23 5.66
N SER A 115 -18.58 -4.36 6.27
CA SER A 115 -17.49 -4.48 7.24
C SER A 115 -16.16 -4.08 6.61
N HIS A 116 -15.39 -3.25 7.31
CA HIS A 116 -14.07 -2.76 6.90
C HIS A 116 -13.11 -3.94 6.62
N HIS A 117 -12.97 -4.86 7.59
CA HIS A 117 -12.10 -6.03 7.42
C HIS A 117 -12.56 -6.97 6.31
N PHE A 118 -13.86 -7.07 6.06
CA PHE A 118 -14.36 -7.88 4.96
C PHE A 118 -14.06 -7.25 3.60
N CYS A 119 -14.12 -5.92 3.50
CA CYS A 119 -13.66 -5.22 2.30
C CYS A 119 -12.16 -5.46 2.05
N HIS A 120 -11.31 -5.40 3.08
CA HIS A 120 -9.91 -5.80 2.95
C HIS A 120 -9.74 -7.23 2.46
N ALA A 121 -10.51 -8.17 3.02
CA ALA A 121 -10.44 -9.58 2.62
C ALA A 121 -10.78 -9.80 1.16
N LEU A 122 -11.71 -9.02 0.61
CA LEU A 122 -12.14 -9.12 -0.77
C LEU A 122 -11.29 -8.26 -1.74
N SER A 123 -10.53 -7.28 -1.25
CA SER A 123 -9.78 -6.35 -2.12
C SER A 123 -8.69 -7.02 -2.95
N GLY A 124 -8.24 -8.23 -2.58
CA GLY A 124 -7.19 -8.98 -3.28
C GLY A 124 -7.64 -9.73 -4.53
N TRP A 125 -8.92 -9.68 -4.93
CA TRP A 125 -9.47 -10.50 -6.02
C TRP A 125 -8.70 -10.45 -7.34
N MET A 126 -7.96 -9.38 -7.64
CA MET A 126 -7.17 -9.24 -8.87
C MET A 126 -5.87 -10.04 -8.87
N VAL A 127 -5.40 -10.46 -7.72
CA VAL A 127 -4.17 -11.25 -7.55
C VAL A 127 -4.43 -12.64 -7.00
N GLU A 128 -5.70 -12.95 -6.71
CA GLU A 128 -6.12 -14.23 -6.15
C GLU A 128 -6.09 -15.33 -7.21
N PRO A 129 -5.52 -16.51 -6.90
CA PRO A 129 -5.71 -17.69 -7.70
C PRO A 129 -7.10 -18.32 -7.44
N GLU A 130 -7.66 -18.97 -8.42
CA GLU A 130 -8.84 -19.82 -8.24
C GLU A 130 -8.41 -21.27 -7.96
N PRO A 131 -9.03 -21.99 -7.00
CA PRO A 131 -9.99 -21.52 -6.00
C PRO A 131 -9.27 -20.82 -4.82
N ILE A 132 -9.93 -19.80 -4.26
CA ILE A 132 -9.41 -19.08 -3.11
C ILE A 132 -9.63 -19.91 -1.85
N ALA A 133 -8.56 -20.14 -1.09
CA ALA A 133 -8.66 -20.91 0.13
C ALA A 133 -8.85 -20.03 1.37
N LEU A 134 -7.95 -19.09 1.61
CA LEU A 134 -7.88 -18.35 2.86
C LEU A 134 -7.54 -16.87 2.64
N ARG A 135 -8.21 -15.97 3.38
CA ARG A 135 -7.90 -14.54 3.42
C ARG A 135 -7.57 -14.13 4.83
N ILE A 136 -6.41 -13.53 5.03
CA ILE A 136 -5.95 -12.99 6.31
C ILE A 136 -5.86 -11.47 6.20
N VAL A 137 -6.50 -10.78 7.13
CA VAL A 137 -6.48 -9.32 7.24
C VAL A 137 -5.80 -8.95 8.54
N ILE A 138 -4.74 -8.12 8.51
CA ILE A 138 -4.11 -7.54 9.69
C ILE A 138 -3.97 -6.04 9.47
N ASP A 139 -4.62 -5.27 10.33
CA ASP A 139 -4.70 -3.82 10.19
C ASP A 139 -4.40 -3.08 11.50
N GLY A 140 -4.41 -1.74 11.46
CA GLY A 140 -4.32 -0.94 12.66
C GLY A 140 -5.57 -1.06 13.51
N LEU A 141 -6.71 -0.80 12.90
CA LEU A 141 -8.04 -0.95 13.47
C LEU A 141 -9.08 -0.86 12.36
N GLY A 142 -9.94 -1.84 12.28
CA GLY A 142 -11.16 -1.81 11.48
C GLY A 142 -12.27 -2.60 12.18
N ASP A 143 -13.47 -2.05 12.29
CA ASP A 143 -14.62 -2.69 12.97
C ASP A 143 -14.31 -3.15 14.42
N GLY A 144 -13.45 -2.42 15.14
CA GLY A 144 -13.03 -2.80 16.50
C GLY A 144 -12.03 -3.95 16.56
N ARG A 145 -11.40 -4.32 15.45
CA ARG A 145 -10.50 -5.48 15.33
C ARG A 145 -9.13 -5.10 14.77
N PRO A 146 -8.04 -5.73 15.25
CA PRO A 146 -6.73 -5.61 14.66
C PRO A 146 -6.49 -6.63 13.54
N TRP A 147 -7.22 -7.76 13.52
CA TRP A 147 -7.08 -8.79 12.49
C TRP A 147 -8.34 -9.64 12.35
N SER A 148 -8.49 -10.28 11.20
CA SER A 148 -9.56 -11.24 10.91
C SER A 148 -9.09 -12.28 9.89
N VAL A 149 -9.66 -13.48 9.95
CA VAL A 149 -9.38 -14.58 9.04
C VAL A 149 -10.70 -15.05 8.43
N TYR A 150 -10.71 -15.21 7.11
CA TYR A 150 -11.89 -15.59 6.35
C TYR A 150 -11.62 -16.82 5.49
N ARG A 151 -12.65 -17.65 5.36
CA ARG A 151 -12.72 -18.72 4.35
C ARG A 151 -14.00 -18.53 3.53
N GLY A 152 -13.85 -18.12 2.26
CA GLY A 152 -14.95 -17.57 1.49
C GLY A 152 -15.51 -16.29 2.15
N SER A 153 -16.82 -16.24 2.33
CA SER A 153 -17.51 -15.15 3.04
C SER A 153 -17.70 -15.42 4.54
N LYS A 154 -17.06 -16.45 5.10
CA LYS A 154 -17.20 -16.79 6.52
C LYS A 154 -16.00 -16.31 7.32
N THR A 155 -16.23 -15.51 8.36
CA THR A 155 -15.22 -15.23 9.39
C THR A 155 -14.97 -16.51 10.19
N ILE A 156 -13.74 -17.00 10.21
CA ILE A 156 -13.35 -18.19 10.98
C ILE A 156 -12.60 -17.84 12.27
N ALA A 157 -11.94 -16.67 12.29
CA ALA A 157 -11.29 -16.12 13.48
C ALA A 157 -11.20 -14.60 13.36
N ALA A 158 -11.17 -13.91 14.51
CA ALA A 158 -10.94 -12.46 14.57
C ALA A 158 -10.35 -12.06 15.92
N GLY A 159 -9.47 -11.05 15.92
CA GLY A 159 -8.92 -10.45 17.13
C GLY A 159 -9.86 -9.42 17.76
N ASP A 160 -9.61 -9.12 19.01
CA ASP A 160 -10.23 -8.00 19.72
C ASP A 160 -9.16 -6.92 19.93
N ILE A 161 -9.49 -5.66 19.65
CA ILE A 161 -8.55 -4.53 19.80
C ILE A 161 -8.05 -4.38 21.24
N ARG A 162 -8.80 -4.86 22.22
CA ARG A 162 -8.37 -4.88 23.63
C ARG A 162 -7.12 -5.71 23.88
N ASN A 163 -6.82 -6.64 22.97
CA ASN A 163 -5.61 -7.47 22.98
C ASN A 163 -4.47 -6.82 22.19
N GLY A 164 -4.62 -5.55 21.79
CA GLY A 164 -3.59 -4.79 21.08
C GLY A 164 -3.61 -4.95 19.55
N SER A 165 -2.82 -4.13 18.90
CA SER A 165 -2.68 -4.08 17.45
C SER A 165 -1.23 -3.82 17.03
N ILE A 166 -0.72 -4.62 16.07
CA ILE A 166 0.60 -4.40 15.46
C ILE A 166 0.67 -3.02 14.79
N GLY A 167 -0.39 -2.63 14.07
CA GLY A 167 -0.42 -1.35 13.37
C GLY A 167 -0.34 -0.16 14.32
N TRP A 168 -0.98 -0.25 15.48
CA TRP A 168 -0.87 0.77 16.53
C TRP A 168 0.48 0.70 17.24
N GLY A 169 0.97 -0.51 17.54
CA GLY A 169 2.27 -0.71 18.17
C GLY A 169 3.40 -0.06 17.38
N ILE A 170 3.51 -0.30 16.10
CA ILE A 170 4.50 0.34 15.22
C ILE A 170 4.45 1.88 15.30
N ARG A 171 3.25 2.45 15.40
CA ARG A 171 3.09 3.90 15.57
C ARG A 171 3.63 4.38 16.91
N GLU A 172 3.38 3.66 17.99
CA GLU A 172 3.90 3.98 19.32
C GLU A 172 5.43 3.84 19.38
N ALA A 173 6.02 2.84 18.71
CA ALA A 173 7.46 2.74 18.54
C ALA A 173 8.05 3.96 17.83
N GLY A 174 7.38 4.43 16.77
CA GLY A 174 7.80 5.64 16.08
C GLY A 174 7.79 6.88 16.96
N LYS A 175 6.79 7.04 17.84
CA LYS A 175 6.75 8.11 18.83
C LYS A 175 7.90 7.98 19.84
N THR A 176 8.14 6.75 20.33
CA THR A 176 9.24 6.45 21.27
C THR A 176 10.61 6.78 20.67
N LEU A 177 10.78 6.54 19.35
CA LEU A 177 11.97 6.90 18.58
C LEU A 177 12.06 8.39 18.23
N GLY A 178 11.05 9.20 18.58
CA GLY A 178 10.99 10.62 18.21
C GLY A 178 10.76 10.87 16.71
N ILE A 179 10.23 9.90 15.99
CA ILE A 179 9.97 10.01 14.54
C ILE A 179 8.78 10.93 14.29
N LYS A 180 9.02 12.03 13.55
CA LYS A 180 7.97 12.95 13.13
C LYS A 180 7.42 12.57 11.76
N ALA A 181 6.10 12.73 11.54
CA ALA A 181 5.44 12.57 10.27
C ALA A 181 4.26 13.56 10.16
N ALA A 182 3.92 13.96 8.95
CA ALA A 182 2.76 14.83 8.70
C ALA A 182 1.44 14.13 9.07
N HIS A 183 1.37 12.82 8.84
CA HIS A 183 0.25 11.98 9.25
C HIS A 183 0.76 10.76 10.02
N PHE A 184 0.04 10.34 11.06
CA PHE A 184 0.46 9.25 11.95
C PHE A 184 0.68 7.91 11.21
N ASN A 185 -0.08 7.62 10.16
CA ASN A 185 0.07 6.40 9.35
C ASN A 185 1.37 6.35 8.53
N ASP A 186 2.06 7.49 8.36
CA ASP A 186 3.35 7.51 7.68
C ASP A 186 4.51 7.06 8.59
N ILE A 187 4.27 6.97 9.91
CA ILE A 187 5.24 6.56 10.91
C ILE A 187 5.68 5.10 10.66
N ALA A 188 4.74 4.19 10.39
CA ALA A 188 5.03 2.78 10.22
C ALA A 188 6.08 2.51 9.13
N GLY A 189 5.97 3.19 7.98
CA GLY A 189 6.96 3.08 6.90
C GLY A 189 8.34 3.66 7.27
N LYS A 190 8.41 4.61 8.21
CA LYS A 190 9.68 5.15 8.72
C LYS A 190 10.31 4.19 9.72
N VAL A 191 9.53 3.62 10.65
CA VAL A 191 9.98 2.59 11.60
C VAL A 191 10.53 1.38 10.86
N MET A 192 9.83 0.90 9.81
CA MET A 192 10.32 -0.18 8.94
C MET A 192 11.70 0.13 8.32
N GLY A 193 12.01 1.39 8.03
CA GLY A 193 13.34 1.79 7.55
C GLY A 193 14.37 1.88 8.68
N VAL A 194 14.00 2.46 9.81
CA VAL A 194 14.93 2.73 10.94
C VAL A 194 15.37 1.44 11.63
N GLN A 195 14.53 0.40 11.71
CA GLN A 195 14.88 -0.85 12.36
C GLN A 195 16.18 -1.49 11.82
N ALA A 196 16.52 -1.24 10.56
CA ALA A 196 17.75 -1.74 9.94
C ALA A 196 19.05 -1.15 10.52
N TYR A 197 18.96 -0.10 11.32
CA TYR A 197 20.10 0.53 12.00
C TYR A 197 20.37 -0.06 13.39
N GLY A 198 19.45 -0.87 13.93
CA GLY A 198 19.62 -1.62 15.17
C GLY A 198 20.14 -3.04 14.91
N ARG A 199 20.54 -3.71 15.99
CA ARG A 199 20.92 -5.12 16.01
C ARG A 199 19.87 -5.89 16.78
N ILE A 200 19.63 -7.14 16.39
CA ILE A 200 18.80 -8.06 17.16
C ILE A 200 19.59 -8.40 18.43
N ASP A 201 18.99 -8.12 19.59
CA ASP A 201 19.53 -8.56 20.89
C ASP A 201 18.93 -9.91 21.21
N GLU A 202 19.74 -10.96 21.22
CA GLU A 202 19.28 -12.35 21.41
C GLU A 202 18.68 -12.58 22.80
N GLY A 203 19.25 -11.98 23.85
CA GLY A 203 18.70 -12.12 25.21
C GLY A 203 17.31 -11.49 25.33
N TYR A 204 17.12 -10.32 24.71
CA TYR A 204 15.81 -9.67 24.63
C TYR A 204 14.83 -10.45 23.73
N LEU A 205 15.30 -10.98 22.62
CA LEU A 205 14.47 -11.79 21.72
C LEU A 205 13.94 -13.03 22.43
N ASP A 206 14.79 -13.73 23.18
CA ASP A 206 14.39 -14.90 23.96
C ASP A 206 13.36 -14.53 25.05
N ALA A 207 13.58 -13.41 25.75
CA ALA A 207 12.61 -12.90 26.71
C ALA A 207 11.25 -12.56 26.06
N LEU A 208 11.25 -12.04 24.82
CA LEU A 208 10.04 -11.76 24.06
C LEU A 208 9.33 -13.03 23.57
N ARG A 209 10.04 -14.13 23.34
CA ARG A 209 9.46 -15.42 22.96
C ARG A 209 8.69 -16.09 24.09
N GLU A 210 9.09 -15.82 25.34
CA GLU A 210 8.41 -16.31 26.55
C GLU A 210 7.12 -15.52 26.88
N LEU A 211 6.88 -14.37 26.24
CA LEU A 211 5.67 -13.59 26.46
C LEU A 211 4.50 -14.11 25.59
N GLU A 212 3.31 -14.18 26.20
CA GLU A 212 2.08 -14.31 25.43
C GLU A 212 1.88 -13.05 24.58
N PHE A 213 1.72 -13.25 23.27
CA PHE A 213 1.71 -12.18 22.27
C PHE A 213 0.30 -11.58 22.04
N ASP A 214 -0.50 -11.49 23.09
CA ASP A 214 -1.86 -10.93 23.06
C ASP A 214 -1.94 -9.41 23.34
N ARG A 215 -0.78 -8.77 23.68
CA ARG A 215 -0.67 -7.32 23.89
C ARG A 215 0.50 -6.71 23.10
N LEU A 216 0.44 -6.91 21.79
CA LEU A 216 1.47 -6.49 20.85
C LEU A 216 1.80 -4.99 20.87
N ASP A 217 0.79 -4.15 21.12
CA ASP A 217 0.95 -2.69 21.21
C ASP A 217 1.80 -2.27 22.42
N GLU A 218 1.75 -3.03 23.54
CA GLU A 218 2.56 -2.74 24.72
C GLU A 218 4.05 -2.96 24.45
N ILE A 219 4.39 -4.06 23.73
CA ILE A 219 5.79 -4.39 23.41
C ILE A 219 6.43 -3.30 22.54
N TRP A 220 5.66 -2.71 21.63
CA TRP A 220 6.05 -1.62 20.74
C TRP A 220 6.01 -0.23 21.40
N SER A 221 5.53 -0.11 22.63
CA SER A 221 5.34 1.16 23.33
C SER A 221 6.60 1.63 24.09
N LEU A 222 6.57 2.89 24.54
CA LEU A 222 7.58 3.41 25.45
C LEU A 222 7.66 2.58 26.74
N GLN A 223 6.54 2.10 27.26
CA GLN A 223 6.51 1.25 28.45
C GLN A 223 7.18 -0.11 28.19
N GLY A 224 6.97 -0.68 27.02
CA GLY A 224 7.69 -1.88 26.60
C GLY A 224 9.20 -1.67 26.58
N TRP A 225 9.67 -0.56 26.01
CA TRP A 225 11.08 -0.17 26.06
C TRP A 225 11.59 0.00 27.49
N LEU A 226 10.90 0.77 28.33
CA LEU A 226 11.31 1.08 29.70
C LEU A 226 11.39 -0.17 30.57
N ARG A 227 10.53 -1.15 30.36
CA ARG A 227 10.53 -2.44 31.09
C ARG A 227 11.86 -3.18 30.92
N TRP A 228 12.44 -3.17 29.74
CA TRP A 228 13.57 -4.03 29.36
C TRP A 228 14.93 -3.32 29.35
N LYS A 229 14.96 -2.01 29.16
CA LYS A 229 16.23 -1.26 29.01
C LYS A 229 17.16 -1.33 30.21
N HIS A 230 16.67 -1.71 31.40
CA HIS A 230 17.40 -1.85 32.64
C HIS A 230 17.49 -3.30 33.12
N ASP A 231 17.01 -4.25 32.34
CA ASP A 231 17.12 -5.66 32.69
C ASP A 231 18.61 -6.08 32.70
N PRO A 232 19.13 -6.60 33.80
CA PRO A 232 20.54 -6.96 33.92
C PRO A 232 20.92 -8.18 33.06
N THR A 233 19.95 -8.96 32.61
CA THR A 233 20.17 -10.13 31.72
C THR A 233 20.26 -9.76 30.25
N ILE A 234 19.84 -8.54 29.90
CA ILE A 234 19.89 -8.00 28.55
C ILE A 234 21.07 -7.03 28.48
N ALA A 235 21.96 -7.22 27.52
CA ALA A 235 23.04 -6.30 27.26
C ALA A 235 22.47 -4.90 27.00
N ARG A 236 23.29 -3.85 27.04
CA ARG A 236 22.86 -2.44 26.88
C ARG A 236 21.92 -2.25 25.67
N LEU A 237 20.63 -2.49 25.87
CA LEU A 237 19.62 -2.37 24.84
C LEU A 237 19.43 -0.91 24.43
N THR A 238 19.83 -0.54 23.21
CA THR A 238 19.57 0.78 22.66
C THR A 238 18.14 0.85 22.10
N LEU A 239 17.63 2.07 21.87
CA LEU A 239 16.31 2.24 21.22
C LEU A 239 16.26 1.59 19.81
N LEU A 240 17.38 1.61 19.08
CA LEU A 240 17.47 1.01 17.76
C LEU A 240 17.49 -0.52 17.85
N ASP A 241 18.23 -1.10 18.81
CA ASP A 241 18.26 -2.55 19.03
C ASP A 241 16.91 -3.07 19.52
N TRP A 242 16.27 -2.32 20.43
CA TRP A 242 14.91 -2.60 20.85
C TRP A 242 13.94 -2.70 19.67
N VAL A 243 13.87 -1.66 18.81
CA VAL A 243 12.94 -1.69 17.68
C VAL A 243 13.29 -2.75 16.64
N ALA A 244 14.59 -3.02 16.42
CA ALA A 244 15.03 -4.09 15.53
C ALA A 244 14.60 -5.47 16.04
N THR A 245 14.78 -5.73 17.34
CA THR A 245 14.43 -7.01 17.98
C THR A 245 12.91 -7.20 18.01
N VAL A 246 12.13 -6.19 18.40
CA VAL A 246 10.66 -6.27 18.39
C VAL A 246 10.13 -6.46 16.97
N HIS A 247 10.72 -5.78 15.98
CA HIS A 247 10.34 -5.94 14.57
C HIS A 247 10.62 -7.37 14.07
N HIS A 248 11.75 -7.95 14.48
CA HIS A 248 12.09 -9.34 14.17
C HIS A 248 11.13 -10.33 14.83
N ARG A 249 10.88 -10.19 16.15
CA ARG A 249 9.94 -11.04 16.89
C ARG A 249 8.52 -10.99 16.30
N THR A 250 8.12 -9.81 15.81
CA THR A 250 6.82 -9.66 15.12
C THR A 250 6.78 -10.46 13.82
N ALA A 251 7.89 -10.56 13.08
CA ALA A 251 7.96 -11.45 11.91
C ALA A 251 7.79 -12.93 12.29
N GLU A 252 8.42 -13.38 13.38
CA GLU A 252 8.25 -14.74 13.90
C GLU A 252 6.79 -14.99 14.29
N TRP A 253 6.18 -14.07 15.03
CA TRP A 253 4.78 -14.17 15.43
C TRP A 253 3.83 -14.22 14.22
N LEU A 254 4.08 -13.41 13.17
CA LEU A 254 3.28 -13.47 11.96
C LEU A 254 3.37 -14.85 11.29
N ILE A 255 4.55 -15.46 11.26
CA ILE A 255 4.72 -16.83 10.73
C ILE A 255 3.95 -17.84 11.59
N GLU A 256 4.03 -17.74 12.92
CA GLU A 256 3.29 -18.57 13.87
C GLU A 256 1.77 -18.40 13.66
N PHE A 257 1.31 -17.15 13.58
CA PHE A 257 -0.09 -16.80 13.37
C PHE A 257 -0.62 -17.35 12.03
N PHE A 258 0.10 -17.17 10.92
CA PHE A 258 -0.29 -17.73 9.64
C PHE A 258 -0.29 -19.28 9.68
N SER A 259 0.69 -19.89 10.32
CA SER A 259 0.80 -21.36 10.45
C SER A 259 -0.34 -21.96 11.28
N SER A 260 -0.96 -21.22 12.19
CA SER A 260 -2.13 -21.68 12.95
C SER A 260 -3.43 -21.68 12.14
N HIS A 261 -3.44 -21.01 10.96
CA HIS A 261 -4.64 -20.86 10.14
C HIS A 261 -4.52 -21.48 8.74
N ALA A 262 -3.30 -21.62 8.22
CA ALA A 262 -3.02 -22.07 6.86
C ALA A 262 -1.91 -23.12 6.80
N LEU A 263 -2.03 -24.06 5.87
CA LEU A 263 -0.92 -24.92 5.50
C LEU A 263 0.08 -24.15 4.62
N PRO A 264 1.39 -24.46 4.63
CA PRO A 264 2.37 -23.79 3.80
C PRO A 264 2.07 -23.81 2.29
N SER A 265 1.43 -24.87 1.81
CA SER A 265 1.05 -25.03 0.41
C SER A 265 -0.29 -24.36 0.03
N GLU A 266 -1.07 -23.93 1.01
CA GLU A 266 -2.38 -23.34 0.80
C GLU A 266 -2.24 -21.92 0.24
N PRO A 267 -3.02 -21.53 -0.79
CA PRO A 267 -3.08 -20.15 -1.23
C PRO A 267 -3.64 -19.25 -0.14
N VAL A 268 -2.93 -18.18 0.19
CA VAL A 268 -3.33 -17.19 1.20
C VAL A 268 -3.31 -15.81 0.58
N VAL A 269 -4.41 -15.08 0.66
CA VAL A 269 -4.49 -13.66 0.35
C VAL A 269 -4.30 -12.87 1.66
N TYR A 270 -3.36 -11.94 1.65
CA TYR A 270 -3.01 -11.11 2.79
C TYR A 270 -3.27 -9.63 2.51
N SER A 271 -4.02 -8.97 3.37
CA SER A 271 -4.40 -7.56 3.26
C SER A 271 -4.47 -6.86 4.63
N GLY A 272 -4.84 -5.56 4.62
CA GLY A 272 -4.75 -4.67 5.77
C GLY A 272 -3.47 -3.84 5.76
N GLY A 273 -3.41 -2.75 6.53
CA GLY A 273 -2.28 -1.82 6.55
C GLY A 273 -0.94 -2.46 6.92
N VAL A 274 -0.95 -3.55 7.71
CA VAL A 274 0.26 -4.29 8.10
C VAL A 274 0.89 -5.02 6.91
N ALA A 275 0.13 -5.40 5.90
CA ALA A 275 0.61 -6.00 4.65
C ALA A 275 1.47 -5.05 3.79
N GLN A 276 1.60 -3.77 4.16
CA GLN A 276 2.57 -2.86 3.55
C GLN A 276 4.01 -3.04 4.06
N ASN A 277 4.23 -3.86 5.10
CA ASN A 277 5.56 -4.14 5.63
C ASN A 277 6.29 -5.18 4.79
N VAL A 278 7.11 -4.72 3.86
CA VAL A 278 7.81 -5.57 2.88
C VAL A 278 8.81 -6.55 3.51
N ILE A 279 9.31 -6.28 4.71
CA ILE A 279 10.25 -7.16 5.42
C ILE A 279 9.49 -8.36 5.98
N TRP A 280 8.37 -8.12 6.65
CA TRP A 280 7.49 -9.17 7.15
C TRP A 280 6.88 -10.01 6.03
N ASN A 281 6.51 -9.36 4.92
CA ASN A 281 6.01 -10.06 3.74
C ASN A 281 7.06 -11.03 3.17
N SER A 282 8.35 -10.66 3.17
CA SER A 282 9.42 -11.55 2.73
C SER A 282 9.64 -12.73 3.67
N ALA A 283 9.54 -12.50 4.98
CA ALA A 283 9.57 -13.58 5.99
C ALA A 283 8.39 -14.54 5.81
N LEU A 284 7.18 -14.01 5.63
CA LEU A 284 5.99 -14.81 5.36
C LEU A 284 6.11 -15.59 4.04
N ARG A 285 6.59 -14.96 2.96
CA ARG A 285 6.75 -15.59 1.64
C ARG A 285 7.70 -16.78 1.67
N SER A 286 8.73 -16.74 2.52
CA SER A 286 9.67 -17.87 2.68
C SER A 286 8.99 -19.12 3.24
N ARG A 287 7.95 -18.97 4.05
CA ARG A 287 7.18 -20.06 4.67
C ARG A 287 5.92 -20.40 3.87
N PHE A 288 5.29 -19.41 3.26
CA PHE A 288 4.06 -19.50 2.47
C PHE A 288 4.33 -19.08 1.02
N PRO A 289 4.83 -19.98 0.16
CA PRO A 289 5.18 -19.63 -1.24
C PRO A 289 3.96 -19.20 -2.06
N ASN A 290 2.75 -19.56 -1.65
CA ASN A 290 1.48 -19.15 -2.27
C ASN A 290 0.82 -17.98 -1.51
N LEU A 291 1.62 -17.03 -1.01
CA LEU A 291 1.13 -15.79 -0.42
C LEU A 291 0.89 -14.74 -1.51
N PHE A 292 -0.31 -14.18 -1.56
CA PHE A 292 -0.74 -13.16 -2.51
C PHE A 292 -1.07 -11.86 -1.77
N ILE A 293 -0.51 -10.74 -2.23
CA ILE A 293 -0.73 -9.41 -1.67
C ILE A 293 -0.99 -8.46 -2.82
N ALA A 294 -2.13 -7.75 -2.79
CA ALA A 294 -2.45 -6.75 -3.80
C ALA A 294 -1.67 -5.45 -3.56
N PRO A 295 -1.35 -4.66 -4.61
CA PRO A 295 -0.66 -3.37 -4.45
C PRO A 295 -1.43 -2.37 -3.59
N HIS A 296 -2.73 -2.49 -3.50
CA HIS A 296 -3.66 -1.69 -2.70
C HIS A 296 -4.12 -2.42 -1.42
N CYS A 297 -3.25 -3.19 -0.80
CA CYS A 297 -3.57 -4.05 0.36
C CYS A 297 -4.06 -3.30 1.62
N SER A 298 -3.90 -1.97 1.70
CA SER A 298 -4.39 -1.13 2.81
C SER A 298 -5.76 -0.50 2.48
N ASP A 299 -6.22 0.48 3.29
CA ASP A 299 -7.53 1.12 3.19
C ASP A 299 -7.86 1.64 1.79
N GLU A 300 -6.86 1.96 0.99
CA GLU A 300 -7.02 2.34 -0.40
C GLU A 300 -7.63 1.24 -1.29
N GLY A 301 -7.69 0.00 -0.82
CA GLY A 301 -8.34 -1.12 -1.51
C GLY A 301 -9.78 -1.39 -1.09
N LEU A 302 -10.31 -0.71 -0.08
CA LEU A 302 -11.62 -1.02 0.51
C LEU A 302 -12.77 -0.93 -0.49
N SER A 303 -12.80 0.09 -1.35
CA SER A 303 -13.84 0.21 -2.38
C SER A 303 -13.73 -0.91 -3.43
N LEU A 304 -12.53 -1.39 -3.74
CA LEU A 304 -12.35 -2.54 -4.63
C LEU A 304 -12.90 -3.83 -4.00
N GLY A 305 -12.71 -4.01 -2.69
CA GLY A 305 -13.33 -5.10 -1.94
C GLY A 305 -14.86 -4.99 -1.90
N GLY A 306 -15.39 -3.78 -1.73
CA GLY A 306 -16.82 -3.52 -1.80
C GLY A 306 -17.40 -3.82 -3.19
N LEU A 307 -16.68 -3.48 -4.25
CA LEU A 307 -17.08 -3.78 -5.63
C LEU A 307 -17.10 -5.30 -5.89
N GLU A 308 -16.11 -6.04 -5.39
CA GLU A 308 -16.06 -7.49 -5.49
C GLU A 308 -17.22 -8.15 -4.74
N TRP A 309 -17.60 -7.62 -3.57
CA TRP A 309 -18.79 -8.09 -2.85
C TRP A 309 -20.05 -7.91 -3.69
N LEU A 310 -20.25 -6.75 -4.32
CA LEU A 310 -21.38 -6.49 -5.23
C LEU A 310 -21.40 -7.48 -6.40
N ARG A 311 -20.23 -7.70 -7.02
CA ARG A 311 -20.09 -8.69 -8.10
C ARG A 311 -20.58 -10.07 -7.66
N GLN A 312 -20.08 -10.56 -6.53
CA GLN A 312 -20.46 -11.90 -6.00
C GLN A 312 -21.95 -11.97 -5.67
N ARG A 313 -22.50 -10.91 -5.03
CA ARG A 313 -23.92 -10.86 -4.67
C ARG A 313 -24.86 -10.93 -5.87
N HIS A 314 -24.45 -10.37 -6.99
CA HIS A 314 -25.24 -10.34 -8.23
C HIS A 314 -24.80 -11.39 -9.24
N ALA A 315 -23.95 -12.34 -8.84
CA ALA A 315 -23.44 -13.45 -9.65
C ALA A 315 -22.88 -13.00 -11.02
N LEU A 316 -22.21 -11.83 -11.04
CA LEU A 316 -21.57 -11.33 -12.25
C LEU A 316 -20.23 -12.08 -12.51
N PRO A 317 -19.78 -12.15 -13.78
CA PRO A 317 -18.47 -12.66 -14.10
C PRO A 317 -17.37 -11.86 -13.41
N PRO A 318 -16.12 -12.37 -13.34
CA PRO A 318 -14.99 -11.59 -12.81
C PRO A 318 -14.88 -10.23 -13.48
N LEU A 319 -14.73 -9.19 -12.66
CA LEU A 319 -14.56 -7.83 -13.15
C LEU A 319 -13.16 -7.63 -13.76
N SER A 320 -13.00 -6.68 -14.67
CA SER A 320 -11.74 -6.42 -15.33
C SER A 320 -11.37 -4.94 -15.28
N PHE A 321 -10.07 -4.67 -15.23
CA PHE A 321 -9.49 -3.36 -15.49
C PHE A 321 -8.97 -3.29 -16.91
N ALA A 322 -8.91 -2.09 -17.49
CA ALA A 322 -8.25 -1.88 -18.78
C ALA A 322 -6.74 -2.24 -18.68
N ALA A 323 -6.09 -1.89 -17.58
CA ALA A 323 -4.67 -2.15 -17.35
C ALA A 323 -4.34 -2.16 -15.84
N PHE A 324 -4.56 -3.27 -15.15
CA PHE A 324 -4.17 -3.38 -13.74
C PHE A 324 -2.63 -3.45 -13.58
N PRO A 325 -2.02 -2.74 -12.61
CA PRO A 325 -2.61 -1.84 -11.60
C PRO A 325 -2.71 -0.36 -12.05
N PHE A 326 -2.66 -0.04 -13.33
CA PHE A 326 -2.64 1.32 -13.89
C PHE A 326 -4.05 1.77 -14.27
N ALA A 327 -4.89 2.04 -13.27
CA ALA A 327 -6.30 2.35 -13.45
C ALA A 327 -6.83 3.42 -12.48
N GLN A 328 -5.92 4.22 -11.88
CA GLN A 328 -6.31 5.42 -11.14
C GLN A 328 -7.02 6.38 -12.10
N ALA A 329 -8.21 6.86 -11.73
CA ALA A 329 -8.92 7.90 -12.48
C ALA A 329 -8.19 9.24 -12.31
N ASP A 330 -7.16 9.42 -13.12
CA ASP A 330 -6.36 10.62 -13.23
C ASP A 330 -6.12 10.94 -14.73
N THR A 331 -5.32 11.97 -15.01
CA THR A 331 -5.07 12.36 -16.40
C THR A 331 -4.25 11.28 -17.11
N ASP A 332 -4.84 10.68 -18.14
CA ASP A 332 -4.13 9.85 -19.10
C ASP A 332 -3.28 10.72 -20.04
N VAL A 333 -2.14 10.19 -20.43
CA VAL A 333 -1.27 10.80 -21.43
C VAL A 333 -0.86 9.75 -22.46
N PRO A 334 -0.59 10.14 -23.72
CA PRO A 334 -0.13 9.21 -24.74
C PRO A 334 1.11 8.43 -24.28
N ALA A 335 1.24 7.19 -24.74
CA ALA A 335 2.46 6.44 -24.53
C ALA A 335 3.65 7.12 -25.23
N PRO A 336 4.87 7.06 -24.68
CA PRO A 336 6.04 7.64 -25.31
C PRO A 336 6.39 6.87 -26.60
N SER A 337 6.89 7.57 -27.61
CA SER A 337 7.47 6.98 -28.80
C SER A 337 8.80 6.27 -28.48
N ASP A 338 9.26 5.44 -29.40
CA ASP A 338 10.58 4.80 -29.28
C ASP A 338 11.72 5.83 -29.21
N ASP A 339 11.60 6.95 -29.91
CA ASP A 339 12.57 8.05 -29.88
C ASP A 339 12.61 8.71 -28.50
N THR A 340 11.47 8.96 -27.90
CA THR A 340 11.36 9.50 -26.55
C THR A 340 11.91 8.51 -25.49
N VAL A 341 11.65 7.22 -25.64
CA VAL A 341 12.22 6.19 -24.77
C VAL A 341 13.74 6.15 -24.91
N GLU A 342 14.28 6.22 -26.13
CA GLU A 342 15.73 6.29 -26.40
C GLU A 342 16.35 7.54 -25.76
N GLU A 343 15.74 8.72 -25.96
CA GLU A 343 16.20 9.97 -25.35
C GLU A 343 16.28 9.89 -23.84
N VAL A 344 15.23 9.37 -23.19
CA VAL A 344 15.20 9.21 -21.72
C VAL A 344 16.23 8.19 -21.25
N ALA A 345 16.44 7.09 -22.00
CA ALA A 345 17.47 6.10 -21.68
C ALA A 345 18.88 6.72 -21.75
N GLN A 346 19.16 7.57 -22.74
CA GLN A 346 20.42 8.31 -22.85
C GLN A 346 20.63 9.29 -21.68
N LEU A 347 19.58 10.02 -21.28
CA LEU A 347 19.65 10.89 -20.10
C LEU A 347 19.99 10.10 -18.83
N LEU A 348 19.33 8.96 -18.60
CA LEU A 348 19.61 8.08 -17.46
C LEU A 348 21.03 7.50 -17.54
N ALA A 349 21.49 7.07 -18.71
CA ALA A 349 22.85 6.58 -18.93
C ALA A 349 23.91 7.67 -18.70
N ALA A 350 23.58 8.94 -18.98
CA ALA A 350 24.41 10.10 -18.64
C ALA A 350 24.32 10.50 -17.16
N GLY A 351 23.69 9.69 -16.31
CA GLY A 351 23.57 9.92 -14.86
C GLY A 351 22.55 10.99 -14.47
N LYS A 352 21.60 11.32 -15.34
CA LYS A 352 20.54 12.30 -15.04
C LYS A 352 19.44 11.68 -14.20
N VAL A 353 18.72 12.51 -13.43
CA VAL A 353 17.53 12.14 -12.68
C VAL A 353 16.30 12.58 -13.46
N VAL A 354 15.46 11.63 -13.84
CA VAL A 354 14.32 11.87 -14.73
C VAL A 354 13.00 11.62 -14.00
N GLY A 355 12.09 12.61 -14.02
CA GLY A 355 10.68 12.40 -13.71
C GLY A 355 10.00 11.68 -14.88
N TRP A 356 9.17 10.67 -14.59
CA TRP A 356 8.52 9.82 -15.58
C TRP A 356 7.02 9.74 -15.29
N TYR A 357 6.22 10.38 -16.15
CA TYR A 357 4.75 10.46 -16.05
C TYR A 357 4.13 9.85 -17.30
N GLN A 358 3.48 8.68 -17.17
CA GLN A 358 2.94 7.90 -18.28
C GLN A 358 1.53 7.41 -17.96
N GLY A 359 0.65 7.31 -18.95
CA GLY A 359 -0.67 6.70 -18.88
C GLY A 359 -1.46 7.07 -17.61
N HIS A 360 -2.38 6.22 -17.20
CA HIS A 360 -3.04 6.30 -15.89
C HIS A 360 -2.09 5.95 -14.74
N GLY A 361 -2.28 6.56 -13.57
CA GLY A 361 -1.48 6.26 -12.38
C GLY A 361 -1.74 4.88 -11.80
N GLU A 362 -0.80 4.42 -11.00
CA GLU A 362 -0.87 3.14 -10.28
C GLU A 362 -1.92 3.17 -9.17
N ILE A 363 -2.68 2.08 -8.98
CA ILE A 363 -3.43 1.79 -7.76
C ILE A 363 -2.42 1.36 -6.69
N GLY A 364 -2.55 1.90 -5.48
CA GLY A 364 -1.63 1.61 -4.38
C GLY A 364 -0.61 2.71 -4.10
N PRO A 365 0.19 2.60 -3.03
CA PRO A 365 1.08 3.66 -2.55
C PRO A 365 2.45 3.66 -3.25
N ARG A 366 2.73 2.70 -4.11
CA ARG A 366 4.03 2.52 -4.76
C ARG A 366 4.03 3.09 -6.17
N ALA A 367 5.13 3.72 -6.57
CA ALA A 367 5.39 4.05 -7.97
C ALA A 367 5.86 2.79 -8.69
N LEU A 368 5.16 2.41 -9.75
CA LEU A 368 5.39 1.18 -10.50
C LEU A 368 5.75 1.45 -11.97
N GLY A 369 6.14 2.68 -12.29
CA GLY A 369 6.61 3.05 -13.62
C GLY A 369 5.65 3.94 -14.42
N HIS A 370 4.60 4.48 -13.81
CA HIS A 370 3.76 5.51 -14.42
C HIS A 370 3.89 6.87 -13.72
N ARG A 371 4.12 6.89 -12.41
CA ARG A 371 4.33 8.12 -11.61
C ARG A 371 5.65 8.00 -10.85
N SER A 372 6.77 8.00 -11.59
CA SER A 372 8.08 7.61 -11.08
C SER A 372 9.12 8.73 -11.20
N ILE A 373 10.11 8.72 -10.30
CA ILE A 373 11.41 9.36 -10.47
C ILE A 373 12.40 8.24 -10.68
N LEU A 374 13.14 8.28 -11.78
CA LEU A 374 14.05 7.25 -12.23
C LEU A 374 15.49 7.77 -12.25
N MET A 375 16.46 6.90 -11.98
CA MET A 375 17.89 7.21 -12.02
C MET A 375 18.72 5.93 -12.15
N ASP A 376 19.96 6.05 -12.67
CA ASP A 376 20.95 4.98 -12.62
C ASP A 376 21.32 4.65 -11.14
N PRO A 377 21.06 3.42 -10.65
CA PRO A 377 21.31 3.06 -9.25
C PRO A 377 22.79 2.85 -8.92
N ARG A 378 23.68 2.85 -9.90
CA ARG A 378 25.13 2.65 -9.72
C ARG A 378 25.86 3.93 -9.26
N LEU A 379 25.20 5.09 -9.34
CA LEU A 379 25.79 6.37 -8.95
C LEU A 379 26.00 6.44 -7.43
N ALA A 380 27.23 6.69 -7.00
CA ALA A 380 27.61 6.73 -5.58
C ALA A 380 26.90 7.86 -4.82
N ASP A 381 26.69 9.00 -5.46
CA ASP A 381 25.99 10.18 -4.91
C ASP A 381 24.46 10.12 -5.16
N GLY A 382 23.98 9.09 -5.85
CA GLY A 382 22.60 8.99 -6.32
C GLY A 382 21.56 9.12 -5.21
N ARG A 383 21.79 8.46 -4.06
CA ARG A 383 20.89 8.59 -2.91
C ARG A 383 20.76 10.04 -2.43
N ALA A 384 21.87 10.74 -2.28
CA ALA A 384 21.87 12.14 -1.81
C ALA A 384 21.18 13.07 -2.82
N ARG A 385 21.28 12.78 -4.12
CA ARG A 385 20.56 13.54 -5.17
C ARG A 385 19.06 13.34 -5.04
N ILE A 386 18.59 12.10 -4.90
CA ILE A 386 17.16 11.80 -4.74
C ILE A 386 16.63 12.35 -3.41
N ASP A 387 17.39 12.28 -2.29
CA ASP A 387 16.97 12.82 -1.01
C ASP A 387 16.70 14.34 -1.10
N ARG A 388 17.53 15.10 -1.86
CA ARG A 388 17.31 16.53 -2.12
C ARG A 388 16.00 16.78 -2.89
N ILE A 389 15.71 16.00 -3.92
CA ILE A 389 14.47 16.11 -4.69
C ILE A 389 13.27 15.75 -3.81
N LYS A 390 13.35 14.65 -3.07
CA LYS A 390 12.26 14.14 -2.24
C LYS A 390 12.08 14.93 -0.94
N ARG A 391 13.06 15.72 -0.50
CA ARG A 391 13.06 16.43 0.80
C ARG A 391 12.72 15.49 1.94
N ARG A 392 13.41 14.34 2.02
CA ARG A 392 13.08 13.28 3.00
C ARG A 392 14.31 12.82 3.77
N GLU A 393 14.06 12.06 4.83
CA GLU A 393 15.08 11.58 5.75
C GLU A 393 16.03 10.57 5.09
N PRO A 394 17.37 10.67 5.26
CA PRO A 394 18.35 9.83 4.60
C PRO A 394 18.30 8.35 4.98
N PHE A 395 17.71 7.99 6.13
CA PHE A 395 17.61 6.60 6.56
C PHE A 395 16.58 5.78 5.77
N ARG A 396 15.71 6.42 4.98
CA ARG A 396 14.66 5.71 4.22
C ARG A 396 15.24 5.12 2.92
N PRO A 397 15.05 3.79 2.67
CA PRO A 397 15.52 3.18 1.44
C PRO A 397 14.69 3.62 0.22
N TYR A 398 15.30 3.52 -0.97
CA TYR A 398 14.62 3.63 -2.25
C TYR A 398 14.33 2.23 -2.82
N GLY A 399 13.38 2.16 -3.75
CA GLY A 399 13.08 0.97 -4.52
C GLY A 399 13.81 0.96 -5.85
N ALA A 400 13.69 -0.16 -6.55
CA ALA A 400 14.20 -0.33 -7.89
C ALA A 400 13.19 -1.03 -8.80
N SER A 401 13.33 -0.85 -10.10
CA SER A 401 12.68 -1.67 -11.12
C SER A 401 13.75 -2.41 -11.91
N VAL A 402 13.51 -3.69 -12.22
CA VAL A 402 14.43 -4.56 -12.93
C VAL A 402 13.68 -5.39 -13.95
N LEU A 403 14.29 -5.70 -15.10
CA LEU A 403 13.75 -6.72 -16.01
C LEU A 403 13.69 -8.07 -15.28
N THR A 404 12.55 -8.76 -15.34
CA THR A 404 12.34 -10.02 -14.61
C THR A 404 13.39 -11.08 -14.90
N GLU A 405 13.79 -11.20 -16.16
CA GLU A 405 14.80 -12.15 -16.62
C GLU A 405 16.20 -11.89 -16.03
N ASP A 406 16.48 -10.67 -15.63
CA ASP A 406 17.79 -10.28 -15.05
C ASP A 406 17.75 -10.17 -13.51
N PHE A 407 16.61 -10.44 -12.85
CA PHE A 407 16.48 -10.28 -11.40
C PHE A 407 17.60 -10.97 -10.63
N GLY A 408 17.85 -12.25 -10.88
CA GLY A 408 18.86 -13.04 -10.17
C GLY A 408 20.31 -12.58 -10.38
N ARG A 409 20.56 -11.70 -11.36
CA ARG A 409 21.90 -11.09 -11.57
C ARG A 409 22.22 -10.01 -10.53
N TYR A 410 21.17 -9.38 -9.95
CA TYR A 410 21.30 -8.20 -9.09
C TYR A 410 20.72 -8.40 -7.69
N PHE A 411 19.80 -9.35 -7.52
CA PHE A 411 19.04 -9.50 -6.30
C PHE A 411 18.83 -10.97 -5.93
N GLU A 412 18.72 -11.20 -4.62
CA GLU A 412 18.37 -12.49 -4.03
C GLU A 412 17.18 -12.35 -3.09
N GLY A 413 16.23 -13.30 -3.14
CA GLY A 413 15.05 -13.34 -2.26
C GLY A 413 13.73 -13.10 -2.98
N ALA A 414 12.69 -12.77 -2.22
CA ALA A 414 11.35 -12.56 -2.73
C ALA A 414 11.20 -11.22 -3.46
N SER A 415 10.42 -11.22 -4.53
CA SER A 415 10.05 -10.02 -5.29
C SER A 415 8.75 -10.25 -6.05
N ASP A 416 8.11 -9.16 -6.49
CA ASP A 416 6.88 -9.15 -7.24
C ASP A 416 6.83 -7.94 -8.21
N PRO A 417 5.76 -7.79 -9.02
CA PRO A 417 5.56 -6.61 -9.85
C PRO A 417 5.18 -5.33 -9.06
N PHE A 418 4.89 -5.43 -7.75
CA PHE A 418 4.23 -4.39 -6.95
C PHE A 418 5.11 -3.78 -5.84
N MET A 419 6.38 -4.20 -5.73
CA MET A 419 7.30 -3.77 -4.66
C MET A 419 6.80 -4.10 -3.23
N LEU A 420 6.19 -5.26 -3.03
CA LEU A 420 5.63 -5.68 -1.74
C LEU A 420 6.56 -6.59 -0.93
N TYR A 421 7.75 -6.88 -1.47
CA TYR A 421 8.77 -7.69 -0.79
C TYR A 421 10.10 -6.95 -0.70
N SER A 422 10.92 -7.34 0.26
CA SER A 422 12.31 -6.95 0.41
C SER A 422 13.21 -8.08 -0.03
N CYS A 423 14.22 -7.79 -0.83
CA CYS A 423 15.26 -8.71 -1.26
C CYS A 423 16.65 -8.15 -0.93
N LYS A 424 17.70 -8.96 -1.02
CA LYS A 424 19.10 -8.52 -0.86
C LYS A 424 19.67 -8.06 -2.19
N VAL A 425 20.43 -6.97 -2.15
CA VAL A 425 21.25 -6.56 -3.30
C VAL A 425 22.46 -7.49 -3.38
N ALA A 426 22.61 -8.21 -4.48
CA ALA A 426 23.69 -9.13 -4.80
C ALA A 426 24.40 -8.71 -6.09
N GLY A 427 25.49 -9.37 -6.45
CA GLY A 427 26.20 -9.13 -7.70
C GLY A 427 26.80 -7.72 -7.81
N GLN A 428 26.36 -6.95 -8.80
CA GLN A 428 26.95 -5.63 -9.07
C GLN A 428 26.57 -4.59 -8.02
N PRO A 429 27.46 -3.63 -7.68
CA PRO A 429 27.15 -2.56 -6.71
C PRO A 429 26.05 -1.64 -7.21
N LEU A 430 25.00 -1.48 -6.40
CA LEU A 430 23.87 -0.58 -6.63
C LEU A 430 23.67 0.35 -5.41
N PRO A 431 24.63 1.25 -5.11
CA PRO A 431 24.69 2.00 -3.86
C PRO A 431 23.48 2.91 -3.64
N ALA A 432 22.88 3.44 -4.70
CA ALA A 432 21.75 4.37 -4.57
C ALA A 432 20.47 3.71 -4.03
N ILE A 433 20.31 2.39 -4.19
CA ILE A 433 19.12 1.64 -3.75
C ILE A 433 19.38 0.69 -2.58
N ARG A 434 20.63 0.34 -2.32
CA ARG A 434 21.00 -0.58 -1.24
C ARG A 434 20.83 0.09 0.12
N HIS A 435 19.96 -0.47 0.97
CA HIS A 435 19.81 -0.03 2.36
C HIS A 435 21.01 -0.46 3.22
N ILE A 436 21.08 0.05 4.48
CA ILE A 436 22.20 -0.20 5.40
C ILE A 436 22.38 -1.70 5.69
N ASP A 437 21.29 -2.46 5.75
CA ASP A 437 21.27 -3.92 5.96
C ASP A 437 21.48 -4.73 4.67
N GLY A 438 21.78 -4.08 3.55
CA GLY A 438 21.94 -4.71 2.23
C GLY A 438 20.62 -4.97 1.50
N SER A 439 19.48 -4.64 2.07
CA SER A 439 18.18 -4.88 1.45
C SER A 439 17.79 -3.82 0.41
N CYS A 440 16.83 -4.18 -0.44
CA CYS A 440 16.18 -3.31 -1.40
C CYS A 440 14.74 -3.81 -1.64
N ARG A 441 13.84 -2.90 -1.98
CA ARG A 441 12.50 -3.23 -2.47
C ARG A 441 12.46 -3.13 -3.98
N VAL A 442 12.09 -4.22 -4.66
CA VAL A 442 12.26 -4.35 -6.11
C VAL A 442 10.95 -4.70 -6.79
N GLN A 443 10.65 -3.97 -7.88
CA GLN A 443 9.62 -4.30 -8.86
C GLN A 443 10.25 -5.16 -9.96
N ARG A 444 9.69 -6.34 -10.21
CA ARG A 444 9.98 -7.11 -11.43
C ARG A 444 9.10 -6.61 -12.56
N VAL A 445 9.73 -6.23 -13.67
CA VAL A 445 9.04 -5.74 -14.88
C VAL A 445 9.09 -6.82 -15.95
N GLU A 446 7.92 -7.39 -16.23
CA GLU A 446 7.73 -8.37 -17.32
C GLU A 446 7.19 -7.66 -18.57
N GLY A 447 5.91 -7.83 -18.90
CA GLY A 447 5.25 -7.20 -20.03
C GLY A 447 4.63 -5.83 -19.73
N SER A 448 4.40 -5.52 -18.44
CA SER A 448 3.75 -4.28 -18.01
C SER A 448 4.51 -3.66 -16.83
N PRO A 449 4.61 -2.32 -16.77
CA PRO A 449 4.16 -1.37 -17.79
C PRO A 449 5.09 -1.37 -19.01
N ARG A 450 4.54 -1.42 -20.20
CA ARG A 450 5.32 -1.47 -21.45
C ARG A 450 6.33 -0.33 -21.60
N PRO A 451 5.96 0.96 -21.32
CA PRO A 451 6.93 2.05 -21.44
C PRO A 451 8.14 1.91 -20.52
N LEU A 452 7.94 1.43 -19.27
CA LEU A 452 9.05 1.19 -18.34
C LEU A 452 9.90 0.00 -18.78
N ARG A 453 9.27 -1.07 -19.32
CA ARG A 453 10.01 -2.21 -19.87
C ARG A 453 10.90 -1.80 -21.02
N ALA A 454 10.37 -1.09 -22.01
CA ALA A 454 11.14 -0.58 -23.14
C ALA A 454 12.30 0.31 -22.68
N LEU A 455 12.06 1.19 -21.69
CA LEU A 455 13.09 2.05 -21.11
C LEU A 455 14.21 1.24 -20.43
N LEU A 456 13.87 0.20 -19.67
CA LEU A 456 14.85 -0.70 -19.03
C LEU A 456 15.67 -1.47 -20.08
N GLU A 457 15.06 -1.92 -21.17
CA GLU A 457 15.74 -2.61 -22.26
C GLU A 457 16.72 -1.68 -22.99
N ARG A 458 16.33 -0.44 -23.27
CA ARG A 458 17.22 0.58 -23.87
C ARG A 458 18.33 0.97 -22.92
N PHE A 459 18.03 1.21 -21.65
CA PHE A 459 19.04 1.51 -20.64
C PHE A 459 20.06 0.35 -20.49
N ARG A 460 19.58 -0.92 -20.52
CA ARG A 460 20.46 -2.10 -20.53
C ARG A 460 21.37 -2.13 -21.76
N ALA A 461 20.84 -1.83 -22.92
CA ALA A 461 21.63 -1.79 -24.17
C ALA A 461 22.75 -0.74 -24.11
N LEU A 462 22.48 0.43 -23.53
CA LEU A 462 23.47 1.51 -23.39
C LEU A 462 24.50 1.26 -22.28
N THR A 463 24.13 0.57 -21.21
CA THR A 463 24.92 0.58 -19.96
C THR A 463 25.31 -0.79 -19.45
N GLY A 464 24.74 -1.87 -19.99
CA GLY A 464 24.87 -3.23 -19.49
C GLY A 464 24.09 -3.49 -18.18
N CYS A 465 23.34 -2.50 -17.65
CA CYS A 465 22.56 -2.59 -16.43
C CYS A 465 21.06 -2.54 -16.74
N SER A 466 20.29 -3.52 -16.27
CA SER A 466 18.83 -3.58 -16.43
C SER A 466 18.05 -3.15 -15.18
N VAL A 467 18.68 -2.34 -14.31
CA VAL A 467 18.09 -1.85 -13.06
C VAL A 467 18.02 -0.32 -13.09
N LEU A 468 16.86 0.24 -12.73
CA LEU A 468 16.71 1.66 -12.44
C LEU A 468 16.25 1.84 -10.99
N LEU A 469 16.82 2.83 -10.28
CA LEU A 469 16.17 3.36 -9.08
C LEU A 469 14.79 3.85 -9.48
N ASN A 470 13.77 3.44 -8.71
CA ASN A 470 12.39 3.85 -8.92
C ASN A 470 11.79 4.33 -7.60
N THR A 471 11.36 5.59 -7.56
CA THR A 471 10.63 6.18 -6.45
C THR A 471 9.50 7.07 -6.94
N SER A 472 8.53 7.37 -6.07
CA SER A 472 7.31 8.10 -6.42
C SER A 472 7.57 9.53 -6.92
N LEU A 473 6.84 9.94 -7.96
CA LEU A 473 6.86 11.29 -8.55
C LEU A 473 6.09 12.27 -7.66
N ASN A 474 6.70 12.66 -6.54
CA ASN A 474 6.19 13.62 -5.56
C ASN A 474 7.32 14.07 -4.61
N VAL A 475 7.10 15.12 -3.85
CA VAL A 475 7.90 15.44 -2.65
C VAL A 475 7.34 14.74 -1.41
N ALA A 476 8.12 14.71 -0.32
CA ALA A 476 7.64 14.15 0.95
C ALA A 476 6.38 14.90 1.43
N GLY A 477 5.40 14.15 1.94
CA GLY A 477 4.13 14.70 2.44
C GLY A 477 3.08 14.98 1.37
N LYS A 478 3.39 14.85 0.07
CA LYS A 478 2.43 14.97 -1.01
C LYS A 478 2.07 13.62 -1.62
N PRO A 479 0.86 13.43 -2.17
CA PRO A 479 0.49 12.26 -2.98
C PRO A 479 1.29 12.17 -4.28
N LEU A 480 1.15 11.05 -5.00
CA LEU A 480 1.66 10.92 -6.37
C LEU A 480 0.97 11.95 -7.28
N ALA A 481 1.69 12.44 -8.28
CA ALA A 481 1.17 13.36 -9.27
C ALA A 481 -0.03 12.74 -10.03
N ALA A 482 -1.21 13.31 -9.89
CA ALA A 482 -2.43 12.88 -10.60
C ALA A 482 -2.63 13.60 -11.94
N HIS A 483 -2.01 14.76 -12.11
CA HIS A 483 -2.12 15.58 -13.31
C HIS A 483 -0.73 16.01 -13.79
N PRO A 484 -0.49 16.16 -15.10
CA PRO A 484 0.79 16.66 -15.63
C PRO A 484 1.26 17.95 -14.96
N ASN A 485 0.35 18.87 -14.61
CA ASN A 485 0.71 20.10 -13.90
C ASN A 485 1.38 19.85 -12.54
N HIS A 486 0.99 18.78 -11.80
CA HIS A 486 1.65 18.42 -10.54
C HIS A 486 3.08 17.94 -10.79
N ALA A 487 3.31 17.21 -11.88
CA ALA A 487 4.64 16.78 -12.30
C ALA A 487 5.50 17.98 -12.75
N MET A 488 4.92 18.91 -13.52
CA MET A 488 5.58 20.16 -13.94
C MET A 488 5.93 21.05 -12.75
N GLN A 489 5.04 21.17 -11.75
CA GLN A 489 5.32 21.88 -10.51
C GLN A 489 6.51 21.26 -9.78
N LEU A 490 6.50 19.93 -9.61
CA LEU A 490 7.64 19.22 -9.00
C LEU A 490 8.93 19.47 -9.78
N PHE A 491 8.88 19.43 -11.11
CA PHE A 491 10.04 19.70 -11.96
C PHE A 491 10.56 21.13 -11.75
N SER A 492 9.69 22.13 -11.71
CA SER A 492 10.09 23.53 -11.50
C SER A 492 10.70 23.78 -10.10
N GLU A 493 10.17 23.13 -9.06
CA GLU A 493 10.52 23.33 -7.65
C GLU A 493 11.64 22.44 -7.10
N SER A 494 12.10 21.44 -7.87
CA SER A 494 13.11 20.47 -7.44
C SER A 494 14.28 20.39 -8.41
N PRO A 495 15.45 19.87 -8.00
CA PRO A 495 16.60 19.70 -8.89
C PRO A 495 16.48 18.43 -9.78
N LEU A 496 15.31 18.13 -10.33
CA LEU A 496 15.17 17.14 -11.39
C LEU A 496 15.88 17.63 -12.65
N ASP A 497 16.65 16.79 -13.32
CA ASP A 497 17.37 17.14 -14.56
C ASP A 497 16.44 17.19 -15.78
N ALA A 498 15.46 16.27 -15.80
CA ALA A 498 14.45 16.21 -16.86
C ALA A 498 13.11 15.67 -16.33
N LEU A 499 12.03 15.93 -17.08
CA LEU A 499 10.70 15.37 -16.85
C LEU A 499 10.12 14.90 -18.20
N CYS A 500 9.81 13.62 -18.31
CA CYS A 500 9.07 13.07 -19.43
C CYS A 500 7.59 12.95 -19.07
N VAL A 501 6.71 13.59 -19.85
CA VAL A 501 5.25 13.53 -19.73
C VAL A 501 4.70 13.00 -21.05
N GLY A 502 4.22 11.76 -21.04
CA GLY A 502 3.82 11.09 -22.26
C GLY A 502 4.99 11.04 -23.25
N ASP A 503 4.81 11.63 -24.41
CA ASP A 503 5.81 11.71 -25.48
C ASP A 503 6.62 13.02 -25.50
N THR A 504 6.61 13.79 -24.42
CA THR A 504 7.32 15.06 -24.34
C THR A 504 8.37 15.06 -23.24
N VAL A 505 9.62 15.41 -23.57
CA VAL A 505 10.73 15.54 -22.62
C VAL A 505 11.03 17.01 -22.36
N HIS A 506 10.85 17.43 -21.11
CA HIS A 506 11.26 18.75 -20.61
C HIS A 506 12.65 18.63 -19.98
N ARG A 507 13.58 19.49 -20.36
CA ARG A 507 14.97 19.51 -19.86
C ARG A 507 15.27 20.82 -19.17
N ARG A 508 16.23 20.79 -18.23
CA ARG A 508 16.87 21.98 -17.66
C ARG A 508 18.15 22.33 -18.41
#